data_5663febb2d1ca68744a5d47c9e68608e
#
_entry.id   5663febb2d1ca68744a5d47c9e68608e
#
_cell.length_a   1.000
_cell.length_b   1.000
_cell.length_c   1.000
_cell.angle_alpha   90.00
_cell.angle_beta   90.00
_cell.angle_gamma   90.00
#
_symmetry.space_group_name_H-M   'P 1'
#
loop_
_entity.id
_entity.type
_entity.pdbx_description
1 polymer ?
#
loop_
_entity_poly.entity_id
_entity_poly.type
_entity_poly.pdbx_seq_one_letter_code
_entity_poly.pdbx_strand_id
1 'polypeptide(L)'
;MTVRLLDPPLHEFLPTAHADKVALADAMGGSLANLEAHIDSLHEVNPMLGHRGCRLAVTYPEIYRMQARAIIEGAFAASEETGSTITPEIMIPLVCDVDELRYVKAEIVAEIEEVFSEKAATIPYLIGTMIEIPRAAVTSDE
;
A
#
# COMPACT_ATOMS: atom_id res chain seq x y z
N MET A 1 5.23 13.44 -9.89
CA MET A 1 4.34 12.34 -10.28
C MET A 1 3.69 11.81 -9.01
N THR A 2 2.35 11.72 -8.97
CA THR A 2 1.60 11.24 -7.80
C THR A 2 1.27 9.77 -7.98
N VAL A 3 1.60 8.95 -6.98
CA VAL A 3 1.33 7.50 -6.94
C VAL A 3 0.40 7.22 -5.76
N ARG A 4 -0.80 6.75 -6.07
CA ARG A 4 -1.73 6.26 -5.05
C ARG A 4 -1.33 4.86 -4.61
N LEU A 5 -1.22 4.65 -3.30
CA LEU A 5 -0.97 3.33 -2.73
C LEU A 5 -2.16 2.40 -2.91
N LEU A 6 -1.96 1.11 -2.70
CA LEU A 6 -2.95 0.06 -2.92
C LEU A 6 -4.27 0.41 -2.25
N ASP A 7 -5.33 0.52 -3.06
CA ASP A 7 -6.66 0.90 -2.61
C ASP A 7 -7.68 -0.26 -2.64
N PRO A 8 -7.77 -1.10 -3.70
CA PRO A 8 -8.75 -2.17 -3.75
C PRO A 8 -8.59 -3.21 -2.64
N PRO A 9 -9.67 -3.88 -2.21
CA PRO A 9 -9.59 -4.95 -1.22
C PRO A 9 -8.79 -6.14 -1.74
N LEU A 10 -8.18 -6.90 -0.81
CA LEU A 10 -7.27 -8.00 -1.15
C LEU A 10 -7.86 -9.07 -2.05
N HIS A 11 -9.17 -9.36 -1.93
CA HIS A 11 -9.79 -10.41 -2.74
C HIS A 11 -9.74 -10.15 -4.25
N GLU A 12 -9.58 -8.89 -4.69
CA GLU A 12 -9.45 -8.55 -6.11
C GLU A 12 -8.11 -9.02 -6.71
N PHE A 13 -7.11 -9.28 -5.88
CA PHE A 13 -5.77 -9.73 -6.29
C PHE A 13 -5.58 -11.23 -6.14
N LEU A 14 -6.58 -11.94 -5.62
CA LEU A 14 -6.48 -13.37 -5.36
C LEU A 14 -6.81 -14.18 -6.62
N PRO A 15 -6.18 -15.34 -6.82
CA PRO A 15 -6.44 -16.17 -7.98
C PRO A 15 -7.86 -16.72 -7.97
N THR A 16 -8.54 -16.62 -9.11
CA THR A 16 -9.89 -17.17 -9.29
C THR A 16 -9.86 -18.55 -9.96
N ALA A 17 -8.91 -18.80 -10.86
CA ALA A 17 -8.77 -20.06 -11.54
C ALA A 17 -8.21 -21.15 -10.60
N HIS A 18 -8.77 -22.36 -10.67
CA HIS A 18 -8.36 -23.48 -9.80
C HIS A 18 -6.87 -23.84 -9.95
N ALA A 19 -6.35 -23.82 -11.17
CA ALA A 19 -4.94 -24.10 -11.43
C ALA A 19 -3.99 -23.12 -10.73
N ASP A 20 -4.35 -21.82 -10.72
CA ASP A 20 -3.55 -20.77 -10.08
C ASP A 20 -3.61 -20.89 -8.55
N LYS A 21 -4.77 -21.27 -8.00
CA LYS A 21 -4.92 -21.55 -6.56
C LYS A 21 -4.05 -22.73 -6.12
N VAL A 22 -4.01 -23.80 -6.93
CA VAL A 22 -3.13 -24.95 -6.65
C VAL A 22 -1.67 -24.51 -6.68
N ALA A 23 -1.25 -23.80 -7.71
CA ALA A 23 0.14 -23.33 -7.82
C ALA A 23 0.53 -22.40 -6.65
N LEU A 24 -0.37 -21.53 -6.21
CA LEU A 24 -0.14 -20.66 -5.07
C LEU A 24 -0.07 -21.44 -3.75
N ALA A 25 -0.96 -22.43 -3.54
CA ALA A 25 -0.94 -23.28 -2.35
C ALA A 25 0.38 -24.06 -2.26
N ASP A 26 0.85 -24.62 -3.37
CA ASP A 26 2.12 -25.33 -3.47
C ASP A 26 3.31 -24.40 -3.17
N ALA A 27 3.32 -23.20 -3.74
CA ALA A 27 4.37 -22.20 -3.50
C ALA A 27 4.44 -21.76 -2.04
N MET A 28 3.29 -21.70 -1.36
CA MET A 28 3.19 -21.34 0.07
C MET A 28 3.47 -22.54 1.00
N GLY A 29 3.59 -23.76 0.49
CA GLY A 29 3.75 -24.99 1.28
C GLY A 29 2.50 -25.35 2.09
N GLY A 30 1.32 -24.88 1.67
CA GLY A 30 0.04 -25.07 2.32
C GLY A 30 -0.91 -26.00 1.57
N SER A 31 -2.08 -26.28 2.16
CA SER A 31 -3.13 -27.05 1.47
C SER A 31 -4.06 -26.13 0.68
N LEU A 32 -4.53 -26.60 -0.48
CA LEU A 32 -5.51 -25.88 -1.29
C LEU A 32 -6.78 -25.54 -0.49
N ALA A 33 -7.26 -26.45 0.34
CA ALA A 33 -8.47 -26.24 1.16
C ALA A 33 -8.29 -25.09 2.16
N ASN A 34 -7.10 -24.97 2.77
CA ASN A 34 -6.81 -23.86 3.69
C ASN A 34 -6.70 -22.53 2.92
N LEU A 35 -6.10 -22.55 1.73
CA LEU A 35 -6.03 -21.36 0.87
C LEU A 35 -7.43 -20.91 0.43
N GLU A 36 -8.28 -21.82 -0.02
CA GLU A 36 -9.66 -21.49 -0.42
C GLU A 36 -10.47 -20.93 0.73
N ALA A 37 -10.41 -21.54 1.92
CA ALA A 37 -11.07 -21.02 3.11
C ALA A 37 -10.57 -19.60 3.49
N HIS A 38 -9.29 -19.34 3.29
CA HIS A 38 -8.74 -18.01 3.54
C HIS A 38 -9.20 -16.99 2.48
N ILE A 39 -9.20 -17.36 1.21
CA ILE A 39 -9.74 -16.54 0.11
C ILE A 39 -11.20 -16.18 0.38
N ASP A 40 -12.02 -17.16 0.76
CA ASP A 40 -13.43 -16.93 1.06
C ASP A 40 -13.63 -15.98 2.26
N SER A 41 -12.76 -16.05 3.26
CA SER A 41 -12.79 -15.14 4.42
C SER A 41 -12.44 -13.68 4.10
N LEU A 42 -11.72 -13.45 3.01
CA LEU A 42 -11.35 -12.11 2.54
C LEU A 42 -12.38 -11.49 1.59
N HIS A 43 -13.43 -12.23 1.23
CA HIS A 43 -14.44 -11.74 0.31
C HIS A 43 -15.34 -10.69 0.99
N GLU A 44 -15.42 -9.51 0.39
CA GLU A 44 -16.19 -8.39 0.92
C GLU A 44 -17.59 -8.34 0.30
N VAL A 45 -18.61 -8.19 1.14
CA VAL A 45 -20.01 -8.00 0.69
C VAL A 45 -20.21 -6.59 0.14
N ASN A 46 -19.55 -5.60 0.74
CA ASN A 46 -19.52 -4.21 0.27
C ASN A 46 -18.07 -3.73 0.17
N PRO A 47 -17.48 -3.75 -1.04
CA PRO A 47 -16.09 -3.34 -1.24
C PRO A 47 -15.78 -1.90 -0.80
N MET A 48 -16.78 -1.00 -0.80
CA MET A 48 -16.61 0.40 -0.39
C MET A 48 -16.34 0.54 1.12
N LEU A 49 -16.89 -0.37 1.92
CA LEU A 49 -16.78 -0.38 3.39
C LEU A 49 -15.80 -1.46 3.90
N GLY A 50 -15.24 -2.23 2.99
CA GLY A 50 -14.39 -3.37 3.29
C GLY A 50 -12.99 -3.02 3.80
N HIS A 51 -12.21 -4.07 3.98
CA HIS A 51 -10.82 -4.01 4.43
C HIS A 51 -9.91 -3.66 3.25
N ARG A 52 -9.73 -2.37 3.00
CA ARG A 52 -9.00 -1.82 1.86
C ARG A 52 -8.31 -0.50 2.21
N GLY A 53 -7.44 -0.01 1.33
CA GLY A 53 -6.79 1.28 1.44
C GLY A 53 -6.03 1.47 2.75
N CYS A 54 -6.23 2.60 3.41
CA CYS A 54 -5.61 2.91 4.69
C CYS A 54 -5.87 1.84 5.78
N ARG A 55 -7.09 1.28 5.84
CA ARG A 55 -7.45 0.22 6.80
C ARG A 55 -6.62 -1.05 6.60
N LEU A 56 -6.37 -1.39 5.34
CA LEU A 56 -5.50 -2.51 4.99
C LEU A 56 -4.07 -2.25 5.46
N ALA A 57 -3.56 -1.03 5.27
CA ALA A 57 -2.23 -0.64 5.70
C ALA A 57 -2.05 -0.63 7.24
N VAL A 58 -3.13 -0.37 7.99
CA VAL A 58 -3.09 -0.50 9.47
C VAL A 58 -2.93 -1.96 9.90
N THR A 59 -3.55 -2.90 9.19
CA THR A 59 -3.50 -4.33 9.53
C THR A 59 -2.24 -5.02 8.96
N TYR A 60 -1.83 -4.62 7.75
CA TYR A 60 -0.71 -5.18 7.00
C TYR A 60 0.21 -4.06 6.50
N PRO A 61 0.94 -3.37 7.40
CA PRO A 61 1.78 -2.22 7.04
C PRO A 61 2.87 -2.56 6.03
N GLU A 62 3.31 -3.82 5.99
CA GLU A 62 4.32 -4.32 5.05
C GLU A 62 3.92 -4.12 3.58
N ILE A 63 2.62 -4.07 3.26
CA ILE A 63 2.15 -3.82 1.89
C ILE A 63 2.50 -2.39 1.47
N TYR A 64 2.23 -1.40 2.32
CA TYR A 64 2.55 -0.01 2.02
C TYR A 64 4.04 0.30 2.13
N ARG A 65 4.75 -0.37 3.05
CA ARG A 65 6.21 -0.30 3.14
C ARG A 65 6.85 -0.78 1.84
N MET A 66 6.46 -1.95 1.34
CA MET A 66 6.94 -2.47 0.05
C MET A 66 6.68 -1.50 -1.10
N GLN A 67 5.48 -0.90 -1.17
CA GLN A 67 5.16 0.07 -2.22
C GLN A 67 5.96 1.37 -2.08
N ALA A 68 6.14 1.88 -0.87
CA ALA A 68 6.97 3.06 -0.61
C ALA A 68 8.41 2.83 -1.04
N ARG A 69 8.99 1.67 -0.70
CA ARG A 69 10.32 1.26 -1.16
C ARG A 69 10.41 1.27 -2.69
N ALA A 70 9.48 0.61 -3.36
CA ALA A 70 9.46 0.53 -4.82
C ALA A 70 9.35 1.91 -5.50
N ILE A 71 8.53 2.81 -4.93
CA ILE A 71 8.37 4.18 -5.44
C ILE A 71 9.68 4.96 -5.31
N ILE A 72 10.33 4.91 -4.15
CA ILE A 72 11.58 5.64 -3.90
C ILE A 72 12.73 5.07 -4.72
N GLU A 73 12.87 3.75 -4.79
CA GLU A 73 13.90 3.10 -5.63
C GLU A 73 13.70 3.42 -7.11
N GLY A 74 12.43 3.39 -7.58
CA GLY A 74 12.08 3.79 -8.95
C GLY A 74 12.39 5.26 -9.23
N ALA A 75 12.18 6.15 -8.26
CA ALA A 75 12.51 7.56 -8.39
C ALA A 75 14.04 7.80 -8.45
N PHE A 76 14.83 7.04 -7.69
CA PHE A 76 16.30 7.06 -7.84
C PHE A 76 16.72 6.62 -9.23
N ALA A 77 16.25 5.46 -9.69
CA ALA A 77 16.60 4.94 -11.03
C ALA A 77 16.21 5.91 -12.15
N ALA A 78 15.02 6.48 -12.09
CA ALA A 78 14.56 7.47 -13.06
C ALA A 78 15.36 8.78 -13.00
N SER A 79 15.82 9.19 -11.81
CA SER A 79 16.67 10.38 -11.66
C SER A 79 18.04 10.15 -12.27
N GLU A 80 18.62 8.97 -12.11
CA GLU A 80 19.90 8.60 -12.74
C GLU A 80 19.78 8.55 -14.27
N GLU A 81 18.71 7.91 -14.78
CA GLU A 81 18.50 7.78 -16.23
C GLU A 81 18.26 9.13 -16.92
N THR A 82 17.48 10.00 -16.30
CA THR A 82 17.10 11.30 -16.90
C THR A 82 18.08 12.43 -16.61
N GLY A 83 18.98 12.27 -15.63
CA GLY A 83 19.86 13.32 -15.14
C GLY A 83 19.12 14.46 -14.42
N SER A 84 17.88 14.22 -14.00
CA SER A 84 17.02 15.19 -13.32
C SER A 84 16.45 14.61 -12.04
N THR A 85 16.40 15.39 -10.97
CA THR A 85 15.80 14.94 -9.70
C THR A 85 14.31 14.72 -9.86
N ILE A 86 13.87 13.48 -9.61
CA ILE A 86 12.46 13.11 -9.59
C ILE A 86 11.95 13.22 -8.15
N THR A 87 10.86 13.98 -7.98
CA THR A 87 10.17 14.12 -6.69
C THR A 87 8.86 13.31 -6.74
N PRO A 88 8.81 12.10 -6.17
CA PRO A 88 7.56 11.35 -6.10
C PRO A 88 6.62 11.94 -5.06
N GLU A 89 5.32 11.85 -5.32
CA GLU A 89 4.24 12.18 -4.40
C GLU A 89 3.49 10.88 -4.08
N ILE A 90 3.53 10.48 -2.82
CA ILE A 90 2.88 9.26 -2.31
C ILE A 90 1.52 9.63 -1.75
N MET A 91 0.45 9.01 -2.23
CA MET A 91 -0.91 9.33 -1.84
C MET A 91 -1.56 8.15 -1.10
N ILE A 92 -2.00 8.40 0.14
CA ILE A 92 -2.66 7.40 1.00
C ILE A 92 -4.17 7.49 0.77
N PRO A 93 -4.84 6.42 0.28
CA PRO A 93 -6.28 6.42 0.03
C PRO A 93 -7.10 6.08 1.29
N LEU A 94 -8.39 6.43 1.29
CA LEU A 94 -9.41 6.02 2.27
C LEU A 94 -9.11 6.38 3.74
N VAL A 95 -8.39 7.43 3.97
CA VAL A 95 -8.17 7.95 5.34
C VAL A 95 -9.49 8.48 5.91
N CYS A 96 -9.85 8.01 7.09
CA CYS A 96 -11.05 8.41 7.82
C CYS A 96 -10.74 9.27 9.04
N ASP A 97 -9.58 9.05 9.66
CA ASP A 97 -9.18 9.66 10.93
C ASP A 97 -7.71 10.09 10.88
N VAL A 98 -7.38 11.14 11.61
CA VAL A 98 -6.01 11.67 11.65
C VAL A 98 -5.00 10.67 12.25
N ASP A 99 -5.43 9.83 13.19
CA ASP A 99 -4.56 8.84 13.81
C ASP A 99 -4.21 7.70 12.84
N GLU A 100 -5.14 7.30 11.96
CA GLU A 100 -4.85 6.38 10.85
C GLU A 100 -3.78 6.95 9.93
N LEU A 101 -3.94 8.21 9.53
CA LEU A 101 -2.97 8.90 8.66
C LEU A 101 -1.60 8.99 9.33
N ARG A 102 -1.56 9.36 10.59
CA ARG A 102 -0.31 9.50 11.36
C ARG A 102 0.43 8.16 11.46
N TYR A 103 -0.30 7.09 11.77
CA TYR A 103 0.27 5.75 11.85
C TYR A 103 0.83 5.29 10.51
N VAL A 104 0.02 5.30 9.46
CA VAL A 104 0.43 4.81 8.13
C VAL A 104 1.56 5.66 7.54
N LYS A 105 1.52 6.99 7.75
CA LYS A 105 2.61 7.88 7.34
C LYS A 105 3.92 7.53 8.05
N ALA A 106 3.88 7.19 9.34
CA ALA A 106 5.08 6.82 10.10
C ALA A 106 5.71 5.53 9.54
N GLU A 107 4.92 4.52 9.18
CA GLU A 107 5.39 3.29 8.55
C GLU A 107 6.06 3.55 7.18
N ILE A 108 5.44 4.40 6.36
CA ILE A 108 5.97 4.80 5.05
C ILE A 108 7.30 5.54 5.21
N VAL A 109 7.37 6.51 6.13
CA VAL A 109 8.58 7.30 6.38
C VAL A 109 9.71 6.41 6.88
N ALA A 110 9.44 5.49 7.81
CA ALA A 110 10.43 4.57 8.32
C ALA A 110 11.07 3.74 7.19
N GLU A 111 10.27 3.24 6.26
CA GLU A 111 10.76 2.49 5.10
C GLU A 111 11.59 3.35 4.14
N ILE A 112 11.14 4.59 3.90
CA ILE A 112 11.88 5.54 3.04
C ILE A 112 13.27 5.85 3.63
N GLU A 113 13.34 6.08 4.94
CA GLU A 113 14.61 6.33 5.63
C GLU A 113 15.55 5.11 5.57
N GLU A 114 15.00 3.90 5.61
CA GLU A 114 15.77 2.67 5.41
C GLU A 114 16.39 2.63 4.02
N VAL A 115 15.59 2.91 2.96
CA VAL A 115 16.10 3.00 1.58
C VAL A 115 17.17 4.08 1.43
N PHE A 116 16.99 5.24 2.05
CA PHE A 116 17.99 6.31 2.02
C PHE A 116 19.29 5.90 2.70
N SER A 117 19.21 5.19 3.80
CA SER A 117 20.38 4.63 4.50
C SER A 117 21.12 3.60 3.64
N GLU A 118 20.39 2.68 3.00
CA GLU A 118 20.96 1.65 2.13
C GLU A 118 21.68 2.26 0.91
N LYS A 119 21.07 3.30 0.32
CA LYS A 119 21.63 3.99 -0.86
C LYS A 119 22.68 5.05 -0.52
N ALA A 120 22.86 5.41 0.74
CA ALA A 120 23.68 6.54 1.22
C ALA A 120 23.36 7.85 0.46
N ALA A 121 22.10 8.06 0.07
CA ALA A 121 21.61 9.18 -0.71
C ALA A 121 20.16 9.49 -0.38
N THR A 122 19.72 10.72 -0.62
CA THR A 122 18.34 11.16 -0.38
C THR A 122 17.77 11.85 -1.62
N ILE A 123 16.46 11.76 -1.81
CA ILE A 123 15.70 12.52 -2.78
C ILE A 123 14.51 13.19 -2.10
N PRO A 124 14.02 14.34 -2.61
CA PRO A 124 12.81 14.95 -2.12
C PRO A 124 11.61 14.08 -2.45
N TYR A 125 10.64 14.00 -1.53
CA TYR A 125 9.36 13.32 -1.73
C TYR A 125 8.26 14.05 -0.96
N LEU A 126 7.00 13.79 -1.34
CA LEU A 126 5.82 14.30 -0.63
C LEU A 126 4.91 13.12 -0.25
N ILE A 127 4.29 13.22 0.92
CA ILE A 127 3.24 12.29 1.36
C ILE A 127 1.97 13.10 1.56
N GLY A 128 0.91 12.66 0.91
CA GLY A 128 -0.42 13.24 1.02
C GLY A 128 -1.49 12.17 1.20
N THR A 129 -2.74 12.60 1.28
CA THR A 129 -3.88 11.72 1.42
C THR A 129 -5.01 12.13 0.49
N MET A 130 -5.95 11.22 0.27
CA MET A 130 -7.24 11.52 -0.35
C MET A 130 -8.25 11.88 0.75
N ILE A 131 -8.90 13.04 0.60
CA ILE A 131 -10.04 13.42 1.43
C ILE A 131 -11.30 12.97 0.68
N GLU A 132 -11.67 11.71 0.84
CA GLU A 132 -12.76 11.06 0.10
C GLU A 132 -13.79 10.39 1.02
N ILE A 133 -13.49 10.30 2.32
CA ILE A 133 -14.41 9.83 3.35
C ILE A 133 -15.10 11.04 3.98
N PRO A 134 -16.44 11.05 4.15
CA PRO A 134 -17.16 12.19 4.71
C PRO A 134 -16.64 12.67 6.06
N ARG A 135 -16.25 11.75 6.94
CA ARG A 135 -15.65 12.11 8.24
C ARG A 135 -14.38 12.93 8.05
N ALA A 136 -13.44 12.44 7.24
CA ALA A 136 -12.18 13.15 6.98
C ALA A 136 -12.40 14.55 6.38
N ALA A 137 -13.46 14.72 5.59
CA ALA A 137 -13.81 16.04 5.04
C ALA A 137 -14.34 17.00 6.11
N VAL A 138 -15.08 16.49 7.09
CA VAL A 138 -15.66 17.31 8.17
C VAL A 138 -14.63 17.65 9.25
N THR A 139 -13.66 16.76 9.48
CA THR A 139 -12.61 16.92 10.50
C THR A 139 -11.24 17.27 9.89
N SER A 140 -11.25 17.89 8.71
CA SER A 140 -10.00 18.18 7.96
C SER A 140 -9.12 19.28 8.58
N ASP A 141 -9.56 19.89 9.63
CA ASP A 141 -8.82 20.87 10.45
C ASP A 141 -7.92 20.21 11.52
N GLU A 142 -8.05 18.90 11.76
CA GLU A 142 -7.21 18.11 12.68
C GLU A 142 -5.88 17.72 12.02
#